data_859a86cd94d9f260154057142916b1ee
#
_entry.id   859a86cd94d9f260154057142916b1ee
#
_cell.length_a   1.000
_cell.length_b   1.000
_cell.length_c   1.000
_cell.angle_alpha   90.00
_cell.angle_beta   90.00
_cell.angle_gamma   90.00
#
_symmetry.space_group_name_H-M   'P 1'
#
loop_
_entity.id
_entity.type
_entity.pdbx_description
1 polymer ?
#
loop_
_entity_poly.entity_id
_entity_poly.type
_entity_poly.pdbx_seq_one_letter_code
_entity_poly.pdbx_strand_id
1 'polypeptide(L)'
;MKKKGIVDVSMLLIPPEKHELATANYFANMGKDVVFIRPSNIPDNHRPDFMMNGIEWEVKSPTGKSKRSIIKRYIEASSQSNNIIFDLRRSGLAEDVCVNQLEKLYKQKHTKRLMIITKTEKLIECPSNCLDK
;
A
#
# COMPACT_ATOMS: atom_id res chain seq x y z
N MET A 1 10.26 13.49 19.66
CA MET A 1 8.95 12.92 19.32
C MET A 1 8.55 13.37 17.92
N LYS A 2 8.24 12.42 17.03
CA LYS A 2 7.82 12.81 15.69
C LYS A 2 6.41 13.37 15.72
N LYS A 3 6.20 14.49 15.04
CA LYS A 3 4.87 15.05 14.86
C LYS A 3 4.08 14.14 13.93
N LYS A 4 2.82 13.88 14.27
CA LYS A 4 1.95 13.09 13.40
C LYS A 4 1.67 13.82 12.10
N GLY A 5 1.60 13.08 11.01
CA GLY A 5 1.15 13.60 9.73
C GLY A 5 -0.37 13.69 9.68
N ILE A 6 -0.85 14.23 8.58
CA ILE A 6 -2.27 14.45 8.35
C ILE A 6 -2.77 13.41 7.35
N VAL A 7 -3.97 12.87 7.60
CA VAL A 7 -4.68 12.05 6.60
C VAL A 7 -5.77 12.94 6.01
N ASP A 8 -5.62 13.32 4.75
CA ASP A 8 -6.53 14.21 4.06
C ASP A 8 -7.48 13.40 3.17
N VAL A 9 -8.78 13.44 3.50
CA VAL A 9 -9.83 12.75 2.74
C VAL A 9 -10.74 13.73 2.00
N SER A 10 -10.36 15.00 1.95
CA SER A 10 -11.23 16.07 1.43
C SER A 10 -11.62 15.92 -0.03
N MET A 11 -10.83 15.19 -0.81
CA MET A 11 -11.11 14.96 -2.24
C MET A 11 -12.12 13.83 -2.47
N LEU A 12 -12.42 13.03 -1.45
CA LEU A 12 -13.31 11.88 -1.59
C LEU A 12 -14.77 12.29 -1.42
N LEU A 13 -15.64 11.71 -2.27
CA LEU A 13 -17.09 11.88 -2.14
C LEU A 13 -17.68 10.91 -1.11
N ILE A 14 -17.01 9.77 -0.93
CA ILE A 14 -17.39 8.70 0.00
C ILE A 14 -16.19 8.44 0.90
N PRO A 15 -16.37 8.25 2.21
CA PRO A 15 -15.24 7.96 3.10
C PRO A 15 -14.46 6.74 2.64
N PRO A 16 -13.14 6.68 2.88
CA PRO A 16 -12.36 5.49 2.54
C PRO A 16 -12.79 4.30 3.41
N GLU A 17 -12.52 3.10 2.94
CA GLU A 17 -12.79 1.90 3.72
C GLU A 17 -11.88 1.87 4.94
N LYS A 18 -12.32 1.13 5.99
CA LYS A 18 -11.57 1.07 7.25
C LYS A 18 -10.13 0.62 7.06
N HIS A 19 -9.90 -0.38 6.22
CA HIS A 19 -8.54 -0.89 6.01
C HIS A 19 -7.66 0.09 5.25
N GLU A 20 -8.24 0.86 4.32
CA GLU A 20 -7.51 1.91 3.62
C GLU A 20 -7.10 3.02 4.57
N LEU A 21 -8.04 3.43 5.43
CA LEU A 21 -7.77 4.45 6.44
C LEU A 21 -6.74 3.97 7.45
N ALA A 22 -6.79 2.69 7.84
CA ALA A 22 -5.81 2.11 8.76
C ALA A 22 -4.40 2.16 8.18
N THR A 23 -4.24 1.87 6.89
CA THR A 23 -2.94 1.97 6.21
C THR A 23 -2.46 3.41 6.18
N ALA A 24 -3.33 4.36 5.82
CA ALA A 24 -2.97 5.78 5.82
C ALA A 24 -2.56 6.26 7.22
N ASN A 25 -3.30 5.86 8.25
CA ASN A 25 -2.99 6.21 9.63
C ASN A 25 -1.63 5.66 10.08
N TYR A 26 -1.27 4.47 9.60
CA TYR A 26 0.06 3.91 9.89
C TYR A 26 1.16 4.88 9.47
N PHE A 27 1.08 5.40 8.25
CA PHE A 27 2.07 6.35 7.75
C PHE A 27 1.96 7.73 8.41
N ALA A 28 0.75 8.17 8.72
CA ALA A 28 0.56 9.44 9.43
C ALA A 28 1.20 9.38 10.82
N ASN A 29 1.13 8.24 11.50
CA ASN A 29 1.77 8.05 12.80
C ASN A 29 3.29 8.12 12.70
N MET A 30 3.86 7.91 11.50
CA MET A 30 5.29 8.07 11.23
C MET A 30 5.66 9.50 10.86
N GLY A 31 4.70 10.41 10.81
CA GLY A 31 4.92 11.80 10.45
C GLY A 31 4.73 12.10 8.97
N LYS A 32 4.12 11.18 8.20
CA LYS A 32 3.90 11.39 6.77
C LYS A 32 2.49 11.91 6.52
N ASP A 33 2.37 12.86 5.60
CA ASP A 33 1.06 13.35 5.17
C ASP A 33 0.55 12.47 4.04
N VAL A 34 -0.70 12.01 4.17
CA VAL A 34 -1.35 11.13 3.21
C VAL A 34 -2.58 11.84 2.66
N VAL A 35 -2.66 11.97 1.35
CA VAL A 35 -3.78 12.62 0.67
C VAL A 35 -4.47 11.59 -0.21
N PHE A 36 -5.71 11.24 0.14
CA PHE A 36 -6.48 10.29 -0.66
C PHE A 36 -6.84 10.90 -2.01
N ILE A 37 -6.75 10.09 -3.05
CA ILE A 37 -7.03 10.48 -4.42
C ILE A 37 -8.45 10.09 -4.77
N ARG A 38 -9.23 11.03 -5.38
CA ARG A 38 -10.59 10.73 -5.81
C ARG A 38 -10.54 9.63 -6.88
N PRO A 39 -11.29 8.52 -6.70
CA PRO A 39 -11.38 7.51 -7.75
C PRO A 39 -11.92 8.08 -9.04
N SER A 40 -11.43 7.56 -10.18
CA SER A 40 -11.96 7.94 -11.48
C SER A 40 -13.30 7.26 -11.69
N ASN A 41 -14.28 8.01 -12.27
CA ASN A 41 -15.55 7.44 -12.69
C ASN A 41 -15.56 7.08 -14.17
N ILE A 42 -14.40 7.18 -14.83
CA ILE A 42 -14.22 6.76 -16.22
C ILE A 42 -13.86 5.28 -16.23
N PRO A 43 -14.62 4.41 -16.96
CA PRO A 43 -14.29 2.99 -17.04
C PRO A 43 -12.86 2.77 -17.51
N ASP A 44 -12.20 1.76 -16.94
CA ASP A 44 -10.82 1.36 -17.26
C ASP A 44 -9.77 2.42 -16.96
N ASN A 45 -10.13 3.47 -16.23
CA ASN A 45 -9.18 4.50 -15.81
C ASN A 45 -9.00 4.45 -14.29
N HIS A 46 -8.23 3.47 -13.84
CA HIS A 46 -7.95 3.31 -12.41
C HIS A 46 -6.93 4.35 -11.94
N ARG A 47 -7.19 4.93 -10.76
CA ARG A 47 -6.26 5.85 -10.11
C ARG A 47 -5.78 5.21 -8.80
N PRO A 48 -4.49 5.43 -8.42
CA PRO A 48 -3.99 4.96 -7.13
C PRO A 48 -4.79 5.49 -5.94
N ASP A 49 -4.64 4.86 -4.78
CA ASP A 49 -5.47 5.15 -3.62
C ASP A 49 -5.13 6.46 -2.94
N PHE A 50 -3.85 6.76 -2.76
CA PHE A 50 -3.46 8.02 -2.13
C PHE A 50 -2.06 8.47 -2.56
N MET A 51 -1.77 9.73 -2.25
CA MET A 51 -0.45 10.34 -2.48
C MET A 51 0.27 10.51 -1.15
N MET A 52 1.56 10.22 -1.15
CA MET A 52 2.43 10.39 0.02
C MET A 52 3.83 10.69 -0.48
N ASN A 53 4.47 11.74 0.05
CA ASN A 53 5.78 12.21 -0.42
C ASN A 53 5.82 12.51 -1.93
N GLY A 54 4.73 13.05 -2.48
CA GLY A 54 4.64 13.38 -3.90
C GLY A 54 4.53 12.17 -4.81
N ILE A 55 4.34 10.98 -4.27
CA ILE A 55 4.23 9.72 -5.01
C ILE A 55 2.83 9.15 -4.81
N GLU A 56 2.23 8.68 -5.91
CA GLU A 56 0.92 8.03 -5.85
C GLU A 56 1.09 6.54 -5.61
N TRP A 57 0.35 6.02 -4.62
CA TRP A 57 0.49 4.65 -4.15
C TRP A 57 -0.80 3.85 -4.31
N GLU A 58 -0.66 2.63 -4.80
CA GLU A 58 -1.75 1.65 -4.80
C GLU A 58 -1.62 0.78 -3.57
N VAL A 59 -2.69 0.64 -2.80
CA VAL A 59 -2.68 -0.09 -1.53
C VAL A 59 -3.45 -1.40 -1.68
N LYS A 60 -2.85 -2.49 -1.22
CA LYS A 60 -3.52 -3.79 -1.12
C LYS A 60 -3.42 -4.28 0.33
N SER A 61 -4.54 -4.75 0.86
CA SER A 61 -4.64 -5.23 2.24
C SER A 61 -5.34 -6.60 2.23
N PRO A 62 -4.64 -7.65 1.78
CA PRO A 62 -5.26 -8.97 1.59
C PRO A 62 -5.66 -9.60 2.91
N THR A 63 -6.74 -10.39 2.88
CA THR A 63 -7.25 -11.13 4.05
C THR A 63 -7.14 -12.64 3.87
N GLY A 64 -6.72 -13.09 2.69
CA GLY A 64 -6.67 -14.53 2.38
C GLY A 64 -5.63 -15.28 3.19
N LYS A 65 -5.72 -16.62 3.11
CA LYS A 65 -4.83 -17.53 3.83
C LYS A 65 -3.89 -18.30 2.91
N SER A 66 -3.85 -17.95 1.62
CA SER A 66 -3.03 -18.66 0.65
C SER A 66 -2.09 -17.72 -0.09
N LYS A 67 -0.97 -18.28 -0.60
CA LYS A 67 -0.03 -17.53 -1.43
C LYS A 67 -0.72 -17.00 -2.70
N ARG A 68 -1.72 -17.72 -3.21
CA ARG A 68 -2.45 -17.32 -4.41
C ARG A 68 -3.12 -15.96 -4.22
N SER A 69 -3.65 -15.67 -3.04
CA SER A 69 -4.30 -14.38 -2.80
C SER A 69 -3.28 -13.24 -2.85
N ILE A 70 -2.06 -13.46 -2.36
CA ILE A 70 -0.97 -12.48 -2.44
C ILE A 70 -0.60 -12.22 -3.90
N ILE A 71 -0.36 -13.29 -4.66
CA ILE A 71 0.03 -13.20 -6.07
C ILE A 71 -1.04 -12.45 -6.87
N LYS A 72 -2.30 -12.82 -6.68
CA LYS A 72 -3.42 -12.20 -7.41
C LYS A 72 -3.49 -10.70 -7.13
N ARG A 73 -3.41 -10.31 -5.85
CA ARG A 73 -3.46 -8.89 -5.49
C ARG A 73 -2.26 -8.12 -6.03
N TYR A 74 -1.09 -8.75 -6.05
CA TYR A 74 0.11 -8.10 -6.59
C TYR A 74 -0.02 -7.86 -8.10
N ILE A 75 -0.52 -8.84 -8.84
CA ILE A 75 -0.74 -8.69 -10.28
C ILE A 75 -1.72 -7.56 -10.55
N GLU A 76 -2.81 -7.50 -9.80
CA GLU A 76 -3.77 -6.40 -9.93
C GLU A 76 -3.10 -5.04 -9.66
N ALA A 77 -2.36 -4.94 -8.57
CA ALA A 77 -1.70 -3.70 -8.19
C ALA A 77 -0.68 -3.27 -9.23
N SER A 78 0.13 -4.19 -9.75
CA SER A 78 1.17 -3.87 -10.72
C SER A 78 0.61 -3.41 -12.06
N SER A 79 -0.63 -3.77 -12.38
CA SER A 79 -1.31 -3.26 -13.57
C SER A 79 -1.86 -1.85 -13.35
N GLN A 80 -1.93 -1.41 -12.11
CA GLN A 80 -2.55 -0.13 -11.73
C GLN A 80 -1.55 0.93 -11.31
N SER A 81 -0.36 0.53 -10.84
CA SER A 81 0.64 1.47 -10.35
C SER A 81 2.03 0.86 -10.35
N ASN A 82 3.04 1.73 -10.42
CA ASN A 82 4.44 1.35 -10.24
C ASN A 82 4.86 1.44 -8.77
N ASN A 83 3.98 1.93 -7.91
CA ASN A 83 4.27 2.16 -6.50
C ASN A 83 3.18 1.49 -5.68
N ILE A 84 3.56 0.45 -4.94
CA ILE A 84 2.62 -0.46 -4.31
C ILE A 84 2.90 -0.55 -2.81
N ILE A 85 1.84 -0.53 -2.00
CA ILE A 85 1.91 -0.79 -0.57
C ILE A 85 1.09 -2.04 -0.28
N PHE A 86 1.72 -3.04 0.36
CA PHE A 86 1.00 -4.20 0.91
C PHE A 86 0.94 -4.08 2.41
N ASP A 87 -0.28 -4.00 2.94
CA ASP A 87 -0.52 -3.99 4.38
C ASP A 87 -0.95 -5.40 4.79
N LEU A 88 -0.07 -6.11 5.49
CA LEU A 88 -0.27 -7.52 5.83
C LEU A 88 -0.99 -7.73 7.16
N ARG A 89 -1.38 -6.65 7.85
CA ARG A 89 -1.94 -6.78 9.19
C ARG A 89 -3.24 -7.58 9.25
N ARG A 90 -3.99 -7.65 8.14
CA ARG A 90 -5.24 -8.44 8.05
C ARG A 90 -5.04 -9.82 7.42
N SER A 91 -3.83 -10.14 6.95
CA SER A 91 -3.59 -11.40 6.24
C SER A 91 -3.68 -12.60 7.17
N GLY A 92 -4.27 -13.69 6.70
CA GLY A 92 -4.31 -14.96 7.42
C GLY A 92 -3.10 -15.86 7.15
N LEU A 93 -2.17 -15.41 6.31
CA LEU A 93 -0.97 -16.15 5.96
C LEU A 93 0.19 -15.71 6.84
N ALA A 94 1.15 -16.63 7.14
CA ALA A 94 2.31 -16.29 7.96
C ALA A 94 3.11 -15.15 7.36
N GLU A 95 3.65 -14.29 8.21
CA GLU A 95 4.35 -13.07 7.79
C GLU A 95 5.54 -13.38 6.88
N ASP A 96 6.39 -14.32 7.26
CA ASP A 96 7.59 -14.65 6.48
C ASP A 96 7.23 -15.17 5.09
N VAL A 97 6.15 -15.94 4.98
CA VAL A 97 5.67 -16.45 3.69
C VAL A 97 5.20 -15.29 2.81
N CYS A 98 4.46 -14.35 3.38
CA CYS A 98 4.00 -13.16 2.67
C CYS A 98 5.17 -12.32 2.18
N VAL A 99 6.11 -12.01 3.06
CA VAL A 99 7.25 -11.14 2.76
C VAL A 99 8.10 -11.76 1.67
N ASN A 100 8.43 -13.05 1.79
CA ASN A 100 9.23 -13.74 0.78
C ASN A 100 8.56 -13.73 -0.59
N GLN A 101 7.26 -13.97 -0.63
CA GLN A 101 6.50 -13.96 -1.88
C GLN A 101 6.46 -12.57 -2.51
N LEU A 102 6.26 -11.54 -1.69
CA LEU A 102 6.20 -10.16 -2.19
C LEU A 102 7.54 -9.69 -2.72
N GLU A 103 8.64 -10.02 -2.03
CA GLU A 103 9.98 -9.65 -2.50
C GLU A 103 10.32 -10.32 -3.82
N LYS A 104 9.92 -11.57 -3.99
CA LYS A 104 10.10 -12.29 -5.23
C LYS A 104 9.31 -11.63 -6.37
N LEU A 105 8.04 -11.30 -6.12
CA LEU A 105 7.19 -10.62 -7.11
C LEU A 105 7.71 -9.24 -7.46
N TYR A 106 8.24 -8.50 -6.48
CA TYR A 106 8.86 -7.21 -6.72
C TYR A 106 9.96 -7.29 -7.77
N LYS A 107 10.82 -8.30 -7.65
CA LYS A 107 11.91 -8.49 -8.62
C LYS A 107 11.39 -8.96 -9.99
N GLN A 108 10.46 -9.92 -9.98
CA GLN A 108 9.93 -10.51 -11.22
C GLN A 108 9.11 -9.51 -12.04
N LYS A 109 8.38 -8.61 -11.40
CA LYS A 109 7.50 -7.66 -12.09
C LYS A 109 8.13 -6.30 -12.34
N HIS A 110 9.40 -6.13 -11.97
CA HIS A 110 10.12 -4.87 -12.14
C HIS A 110 9.36 -3.68 -11.54
N THR A 111 8.75 -3.89 -10.38
CA THR A 111 8.03 -2.84 -9.65
C THR A 111 9.01 -1.75 -9.25
N LYS A 112 8.61 -0.50 -9.40
CA LYS A 112 9.49 0.63 -9.07
C LYS A 112 9.69 0.77 -7.56
N ARG A 113 8.58 0.72 -6.79
CA ARG A 113 8.62 0.80 -5.34
C ARG A 113 7.59 -0.14 -4.73
N LEU A 114 8.01 -0.87 -3.72
CA LEU A 114 7.12 -1.72 -2.92
C LEU A 114 7.38 -1.45 -1.46
N MET A 115 6.33 -1.16 -0.69
CA MET A 115 6.41 -1.09 0.76
C MET A 115 5.51 -2.17 1.35
N ILE A 116 5.98 -2.79 2.42
CA ILE A 116 5.26 -3.85 3.11
C ILE A 116 5.12 -3.47 4.58
N ILE A 117 3.89 -3.37 5.06
CA ILE A 117 3.62 -3.27 6.49
C ILE A 117 3.42 -4.68 6.98
N THR A 118 4.31 -5.16 7.85
CA THR A 118 4.27 -6.54 8.33
C THR A 118 3.15 -6.74 9.35
N LYS A 119 2.87 -8.00 9.68
CA LYS A 119 1.85 -8.33 10.68
C LYS A 119 2.25 -7.83 12.07
N THR A 120 3.55 -7.58 12.27
CA THR A 120 4.08 -7.01 13.52
C THR A 120 4.29 -5.50 13.41
N GLU A 121 3.69 -4.85 12.41
CA GLU A 121 3.68 -3.40 12.20
C GLU A 121 5.03 -2.78 11.88
N LYS A 122 5.95 -3.59 11.33
CA LYS A 122 7.23 -3.09 10.82
C LYS A 122 7.09 -2.73 9.35
N LEU A 123 7.89 -1.79 8.88
CA LEU A 123 7.88 -1.36 7.49
C LEU A 123 9.10 -1.90 6.75
N ILE A 124 8.86 -2.57 5.64
CA ILE A 124 9.91 -3.02 4.71
C ILE A 124 9.78 -2.19 3.45
N GLU A 125 10.88 -1.62 2.98
CA GLU A 125 10.91 -0.78 1.79
C GLU A 125 11.77 -1.41 0.71
N CYS A 126 11.24 -1.47 -0.50
CA CYS A 126 11.94 -1.99 -1.68
C CYS A 126 11.84 -0.96 -2.82
N PRO A 127 12.94 -0.31 -3.24
CA PRO A 127 14.27 -0.39 -2.65
C PRO A 127 14.35 0.33 -1.29
N SER A 128 15.44 0.11 -0.56
CA SER A 128 15.63 0.71 0.76
C SER A 128 15.42 2.22 0.72
N ASN A 129 14.73 2.74 1.72
CA ASN A 129 14.45 4.17 1.87
C ASN A 129 13.63 4.78 0.73
N CYS A 130 12.83 3.97 0.03
CA CYS A 130 12.03 4.47 -1.10
C CYS A 130 10.97 5.49 -0.66
N LEU A 131 10.56 5.48 0.61
CA LEU A 131 9.60 6.43 1.14
C LEU A 131 10.19 7.85 1.24
N ASP A 132 11.49 7.96 1.45
CA ASP A 132 12.16 9.25 1.68
C ASP A 132 12.78 9.85 0.42
N LYS A 133 12.53 9.27 -0.73
CA LYS A 133 13.15 9.74 -1.99
C LYS A 133 12.20 10.52 -2.86
#